data_6224de14d98f5e9cf514640e4acff11a
#
_entry.id   6224de14d98f5e9cf514640e4acff11a
#
_cell.length_a   1.000
_cell.length_b   1.000
_cell.length_c   1.000
_cell.angle_alpha   90.00
_cell.angle_beta   90.00
_cell.angle_gamma   90.00
#
_symmetry.space_group_name_H-M   'P 1'
#
loop_
_entity.id
_entity.type
_entity.pdbx_description
1 polymer ?
#
loop_
_entity_poly.entity_id
_entity_poly.type
_entity_poly.pdbx_seq_one_letter_code
_entity_poly.pdbx_strand_id
1 'polypeptide(L)'
;MARFAVKSPEQQAHSVEKALQKSNEIASTRTLLNYTERLEQVTKNMPEFSIKGEIRDLTPETAIQYLEARGQDIGQKTLDMERQAIQSMLTHVTGKLEQGERLPVIKSEHEQALSSRAYTAEQVKVIAESQTDKHALSTQLAYAAGLRAHELHTLSRASEKQANERPALDSKFQGRAGVIYTVTGKGGLTREVLIPNKLADKLEERRLDVPQKITDRGVHYEQKYDIGAGQKWSNSY
;
A
#
# COMPACT_ATOMS: atom_id res chain seq x y z
N MET A 1 35.80 -18.22 27.09
CA MET A 1 34.56 -17.41 26.98
C MET A 1 33.92 -17.77 25.64
N ALA A 2 32.69 -18.33 25.65
CA ALA A 2 31.98 -18.62 24.42
C ALA A 2 31.61 -17.28 23.76
N ARG A 3 32.16 -17.01 22.57
CA ARG A 3 31.70 -15.89 21.74
C ARG A 3 30.32 -16.25 21.22
N PHE A 4 29.28 -15.59 21.71
CA PHE A 4 27.99 -15.67 21.06
C PHE A 4 28.15 -15.20 19.62
N ALA A 5 27.71 -16.03 18.67
CA ALA A 5 27.79 -15.69 17.26
C ALA A 5 26.95 -14.40 17.02
N VAL A 6 27.54 -13.46 16.27
CA VAL A 6 26.82 -12.24 15.84
C VAL A 6 25.59 -12.68 15.06
N LYS A 7 24.41 -12.16 15.42
CA LYS A 7 23.14 -12.47 14.74
C LYS A 7 23.22 -12.08 13.25
N SER A 8 22.67 -12.93 12.40
CA SER A 8 22.54 -12.57 10.99
C SER A 8 21.63 -11.34 10.81
N PRO A 9 21.75 -10.60 9.69
CA PRO A 9 20.87 -9.48 9.38
C PRO A 9 19.38 -9.83 9.49
N GLU A 10 18.99 -10.98 8.99
CA GLU A 10 17.63 -11.51 9.10
C GLU A 10 17.20 -11.73 10.57
N GLN A 11 18.05 -12.35 11.38
CA GLN A 11 17.76 -12.58 12.80
C GLN A 11 17.63 -11.26 13.57
N GLN A 12 18.45 -10.26 13.23
CA GLN A 12 18.36 -8.93 13.83
C GLN A 12 17.06 -8.24 13.45
N ALA A 13 16.66 -8.25 12.17
CA ALA A 13 15.42 -7.67 11.69
C ALA A 13 14.19 -8.35 12.32
N HIS A 14 14.14 -9.68 12.39
CA HIS A 14 13.07 -10.41 13.05
C HIS A 14 13.01 -10.12 14.56
N SER A 15 14.14 -9.91 15.21
CA SER A 15 14.16 -9.50 16.64
C SER A 15 13.49 -8.13 16.84
N VAL A 16 13.67 -7.20 15.90
CA VAL A 16 13.00 -5.89 15.90
C VAL A 16 11.52 -6.04 15.58
N GLU A 17 11.16 -6.86 14.57
CA GLU A 17 9.78 -7.15 14.20
C GLU A 17 8.95 -7.62 15.40
N LYS A 18 9.45 -8.63 16.14
CA LYS A 18 8.79 -9.14 17.35
C LYS A 18 8.57 -8.07 18.42
N ALA A 19 9.53 -7.15 18.54
CA ALA A 19 9.41 -6.04 19.49
C ALA A 19 8.38 -5.00 19.01
N LEU A 20 8.37 -4.63 17.71
CA LEU A 20 7.38 -3.76 17.11
C LEU A 20 5.96 -4.36 17.17
N GLN A 21 5.82 -5.66 16.98
CA GLN A 21 4.53 -6.34 17.13
C GLN A 21 4.00 -6.26 18.57
N LYS A 22 4.88 -6.40 19.55
CA LYS A 22 4.50 -6.29 20.98
C LYS A 22 4.10 -4.87 21.39
N SER A 23 4.65 -3.84 20.74
CA SER A 23 4.29 -2.45 21.04
C SER A 23 2.88 -2.07 20.61
N ASN A 24 2.24 -2.85 19.72
CA ASN A 24 0.94 -2.58 19.10
C ASN A 24 0.84 -1.25 18.33
N GLU A 25 1.97 -0.57 18.07
CA GLU A 25 1.99 0.71 17.32
C GLU A 25 1.75 0.53 15.82
N ILE A 26 2.02 -0.66 15.29
CA ILE A 26 1.82 -0.99 13.87
C ILE A 26 0.65 -1.96 13.72
N ALA A 27 -0.53 -1.42 13.42
CA ALA A 27 -1.74 -2.23 13.26
C ALA A 27 -1.74 -3.13 12.00
N SER A 28 -0.95 -2.78 10.97
CA SER A 28 -0.94 -3.50 9.70
C SER A 28 0.19 -4.53 9.65
N THR A 29 -0.15 -5.81 9.59
CA THR A 29 0.80 -6.92 9.38
C THR A 29 1.68 -6.70 8.14
N ARG A 30 1.10 -6.17 7.04
CA ARG A 30 1.87 -5.88 5.83
C ARG A 30 2.89 -4.76 6.02
N THR A 31 2.56 -3.74 6.81
CA THR A 31 3.51 -2.68 7.15
C THR A 31 4.66 -3.24 7.98
N LEU A 32 4.34 -4.10 8.95
CA LEU A 32 5.34 -4.76 9.78
C LEU A 32 6.31 -5.58 8.94
N LEU A 33 5.81 -6.44 8.04
CA LEU A 33 6.64 -7.22 7.11
C LEU A 33 7.52 -6.32 6.24
N ASN A 34 6.96 -5.25 5.68
CA ASN A 34 7.75 -4.31 4.87
C ASN A 34 8.88 -3.66 5.70
N TYR A 35 8.62 -3.32 6.96
CA TYR A 35 9.66 -2.76 7.83
C TYR A 35 10.73 -3.80 8.15
N THR A 36 10.35 -5.04 8.40
CA THR A 36 11.30 -6.16 8.61
C THR A 36 12.22 -6.33 7.41
N GLU A 37 11.67 -6.38 6.19
CA GLU A 37 12.45 -6.46 4.95
C GLU A 37 13.40 -5.26 4.80
N ARG A 38 12.95 -4.04 5.15
CA ARG A 38 13.82 -2.84 5.09
C ARG A 38 14.91 -2.87 6.14
N LEU A 39 14.59 -3.23 7.38
CA LEU A 39 15.59 -3.33 8.46
C LEU A 39 16.64 -4.42 8.18
N GLU A 40 16.27 -5.51 7.52
CA GLU A 40 17.21 -6.50 7.04
C GLU A 40 18.20 -5.90 6.03
N GLN A 41 17.69 -5.13 5.04
CA GLN A 41 18.54 -4.44 4.07
C GLN A 41 19.45 -3.41 4.73
N VAL A 42 18.90 -2.62 5.67
CA VAL A 42 19.71 -1.67 6.47
C VAL A 42 20.86 -2.40 7.16
N THR A 43 20.58 -3.50 7.85
CA THR A 43 21.59 -4.27 8.57
C THR A 43 22.68 -4.82 7.62
N LYS A 44 22.29 -5.27 6.42
CA LYS A 44 23.24 -5.75 5.39
C LYS A 44 24.18 -4.65 4.90
N ASN A 45 23.65 -3.44 4.75
CA ASN A 45 24.41 -2.32 4.16
C ASN A 45 25.17 -1.47 5.19
N MET A 46 24.84 -1.54 6.49
CA MET A 46 25.56 -0.80 7.53
C MET A 46 27.09 -0.91 7.44
N PRO A 47 27.69 -2.10 7.23
CA PRO A 47 29.16 -2.24 7.14
C PRO A 47 29.77 -1.47 5.96
N GLU A 48 29.07 -1.37 4.83
CA GLU A 48 29.53 -0.66 3.63
C GLU A 48 29.71 0.85 3.92
N PHE A 49 28.87 1.39 4.81
CA PHE A 49 28.93 2.79 5.23
C PHE A 49 29.69 3.00 6.53
N SER A 50 30.56 2.03 6.90
CA SER A 50 31.40 2.11 8.11
C SER A 50 30.62 2.23 9.44
N ILE A 51 29.34 1.84 9.45
CA ILE A 51 28.49 1.82 10.64
C ILE A 51 28.67 0.47 11.34
N LYS A 52 29.23 0.50 12.54
CA LYS A 52 29.56 -0.70 13.33
C LYS A 52 28.42 -1.06 14.30
N GLY A 53 28.35 -2.32 14.67
CA GLY A 53 27.40 -2.84 15.65
C GLY A 53 26.19 -3.57 15.03
N GLU A 54 25.22 -3.91 15.87
CA GLU A 54 23.94 -4.47 15.47
C GLU A 54 22.94 -3.34 15.11
N ILE A 55 21.85 -3.69 14.43
CA ILE A 55 20.84 -2.69 14.00
C ILE A 55 20.26 -1.90 15.18
N ARG A 56 20.14 -2.52 16.35
CA ARG A 56 19.65 -1.86 17.58
C ARG A 56 20.65 -0.87 18.19
N ASP A 57 21.91 -0.91 17.76
CA ASP A 57 22.94 0.02 18.20
C ASP A 57 22.84 1.37 17.48
N LEU A 58 22.13 1.43 16.34
CA LEU A 58 21.87 2.70 15.65
C LEU A 58 21.34 3.77 16.62
N THR A 59 21.89 4.97 16.45
CA THR A 59 21.41 6.20 17.05
C THR A 59 20.77 7.08 15.98
N PRO A 60 20.04 8.14 16.31
CA PRO A 60 19.54 9.09 15.32
C PRO A 60 20.64 9.63 14.39
N GLU A 61 21.83 9.93 14.92
CA GLU A 61 22.95 10.47 14.16
C GLU A 61 23.50 9.43 13.16
N THR A 62 23.74 8.20 13.62
CA THR A 62 24.23 7.12 12.74
C THR A 62 23.16 6.67 11.73
N ALA A 63 21.89 6.79 12.07
CA ALA A 63 20.79 6.56 11.13
C ALA A 63 20.75 7.60 10.02
N ILE A 64 20.98 8.89 10.36
CA ILE A 64 21.07 9.98 9.38
C ILE A 64 22.27 9.73 8.46
N GLN A 65 23.43 9.45 9.03
CA GLN A 65 24.65 9.11 8.26
C GLN A 65 24.41 7.95 7.27
N TYR A 66 23.73 6.89 7.73
CA TYR A 66 23.33 5.77 6.88
C TYR A 66 22.44 6.22 5.72
N LEU A 67 21.39 6.99 6.04
CA LEU A 67 20.41 7.43 5.03
C LEU A 67 21.02 8.40 4.01
N GLU A 68 21.95 9.27 4.41
CA GLU A 68 22.68 10.16 3.51
C GLU A 68 23.55 9.37 2.54
N ALA A 69 24.35 8.41 3.02
CA ALA A 69 25.15 7.54 2.18
C ALA A 69 24.27 6.70 1.25
N ARG A 70 23.22 6.10 1.79
CA ARG A 70 22.28 5.24 1.06
C ARG A 70 21.48 5.98 -0.02
N GLY A 71 21.23 7.28 0.19
CA GLY A 71 20.53 8.16 -0.75
C GLY A 71 21.25 8.32 -2.09
N GLN A 72 22.53 8.00 -2.17
CA GLN A 72 23.28 8.00 -3.42
C GLN A 72 22.95 6.79 -4.31
N ASP A 73 22.57 5.66 -3.70
CA ASP A 73 22.40 4.39 -4.40
C ASP A 73 20.95 4.05 -4.73
N ILE A 74 19.98 4.54 -3.94
CA ILE A 74 18.59 4.11 -4.05
C ILE A 74 17.61 5.27 -4.24
N GLY A 75 16.51 5.00 -4.93
CA GLY A 75 15.47 6.00 -5.18
C GLY A 75 14.70 6.40 -3.91
N GLN A 76 14.17 7.64 -3.91
CA GLN A 76 13.51 8.31 -2.78
C GLN A 76 12.49 7.43 -2.05
N LYS A 77 11.65 6.70 -2.78
CA LYS A 77 10.62 5.87 -2.15
C LYS A 77 11.20 4.75 -1.28
N THR A 78 12.29 4.14 -1.71
CA THR A 78 12.98 3.08 -0.94
C THR A 78 13.69 3.68 0.26
N LEU A 79 14.37 4.81 0.06
CA LEU A 79 15.04 5.57 1.12
C LEU A 79 14.05 6.01 2.21
N ASP A 80 12.88 6.53 1.83
CA ASP A 80 11.82 6.89 2.77
C ASP A 80 11.29 5.70 3.56
N MET A 81 11.19 4.53 2.93
CA MET A 81 10.77 3.29 3.61
C MET A 81 11.83 2.81 4.61
N GLU A 82 13.12 2.87 4.27
CA GLU A 82 14.21 2.56 5.20
C GLU A 82 14.20 3.55 6.37
N ARG A 83 14.07 4.86 6.10
CA ARG A 83 13.95 5.90 7.13
C ARG A 83 12.79 5.64 8.09
N GLN A 84 11.60 5.30 7.57
CA GLN A 84 10.41 5.02 8.40
C GLN A 84 10.60 3.77 9.26
N ALA A 85 11.21 2.71 8.70
CA ALA A 85 11.49 1.48 9.43
C ALA A 85 12.51 1.71 10.58
N ILE A 86 13.60 2.45 10.30
CA ILE A 86 14.60 2.84 11.30
C ILE A 86 13.95 3.72 12.38
N GLN A 87 13.20 4.74 11.99
CA GLN A 87 12.50 5.63 12.93
C GLN A 87 11.57 4.83 13.85
N SER A 88 10.77 3.92 13.29
CA SER A 88 9.87 3.07 14.09
C SER A 88 10.63 2.21 15.10
N MET A 89 11.78 1.66 14.71
CA MET A 89 12.65 0.91 15.61
C MET A 89 13.24 1.82 16.71
N LEU A 90 13.76 2.98 16.34
CA LEU A 90 14.38 3.92 17.30
C LEU A 90 13.36 4.41 18.34
N THR A 91 12.13 4.71 17.91
CA THR A 91 11.07 5.19 18.81
C THR A 91 10.49 4.07 19.67
N HIS A 92 10.06 2.95 19.06
CA HIS A 92 9.21 1.97 19.75
C HIS A 92 9.98 0.75 20.29
N VAL A 93 11.24 0.53 19.88
CA VAL A 93 12.02 -0.64 20.29
C VAL A 93 13.21 -0.27 21.16
N THR A 94 13.98 0.75 20.76
CA THR A 94 15.20 1.12 21.50
C THR A 94 15.03 2.37 22.36
N GLY A 95 14.00 3.18 22.13
CA GLY A 95 13.75 4.43 22.86
C GLY A 95 14.81 5.51 22.63
N LYS A 96 15.59 5.39 21.55
CA LYS A 96 16.67 6.35 21.22
C LYS A 96 16.16 7.59 20.45
N LEU A 97 14.91 7.58 20.02
CA LEU A 97 14.21 8.71 19.43
C LEU A 97 12.93 8.95 20.24
N GLU A 98 12.70 10.17 20.69
CA GLU A 98 11.53 10.49 21.51
C GLU A 98 10.23 10.37 20.70
N GLN A 99 9.13 10.12 21.41
CA GLN A 99 7.82 10.03 20.77
C GLN A 99 7.42 11.41 20.21
N GLY A 100 7.14 11.46 18.91
CA GLY A 100 6.84 12.71 18.19
C GLY A 100 8.03 13.29 17.43
N GLU A 101 9.25 12.93 17.79
CA GLU A 101 10.43 13.27 17.00
C GLU A 101 10.50 12.46 15.71
N ARG A 102 11.16 13.01 14.69
CA ARG A 102 11.27 12.39 13.39
C ARG A 102 12.69 12.52 12.83
N LEU A 103 13.16 11.43 12.23
CA LEU A 103 14.36 11.52 11.41
C LEU A 103 14.08 12.44 10.20
N PRO A 104 15.04 13.29 9.82
CA PRO A 104 14.89 14.20 8.68
C PRO A 104 14.63 13.40 7.39
N VAL A 105 13.95 14.03 6.45
CA VAL A 105 13.79 13.48 5.11
C VAL A 105 15.05 13.78 4.32
N ILE A 106 15.81 12.74 4.02
CA ILE A 106 17.01 12.84 3.18
C ILE A 106 16.57 12.72 1.71
N LYS A 107 17.06 13.62 0.86
CA LYS A 107 16.83 13.55 -0.58
C LYS A 107 17.74 12.51 -1.22
N SER A 108 17.13 11.61 -2.00
CA SER A 108 17.87 10.71 -2.86
C SER A 108 18.50 11.47 -4.03
N GLU A 109 19.74 11.18 -4.34
CA GLU A 109 20.43 11.69 -5.53
C GLU A 109 20.08 10.86 -6.79
N HIS A 110 19.41 9.71 -6.58
CA HIS A 110 19.00 8.85 -7.67
C HIS A 110 17.85 9.47 -8.46
N GLU A 111 18.00 9.60 -9.76
CA GLU A 111 16.99 10.17 -10.64
C GLU A 111 15.71 9.34 -10.58
N GLN A 112 14.58 10.01 -10.35
CA GLN A 112 13.28 9.36 -10.29
C GLN A 112 12.61 9.41 -11.65
N ALA A 113 12.26 8.25 -12.21
CA ALA A 113 11.36 8.18 -13.34
C ALA A 113 9.93 8.56 -12.89
N LEU A 114 9.54 9.80 -13.13
CA LEU A 114 8.20 10.34 -12.78
C LEU A 114 7.16 10.03 -13.87
N SER A 115 7.34 8.97 -14.65
CA SER A 115 6.35 8.56 -15.65
C SER A 115 5.06 8.05 -14.98
N SER A 116 3.92 8.44 -15.55
CA SER A 116 2.62 7.92 -15.14
C SER A 116 2.59 6.39 -15.35
N ARG A 117 2.12 5.67 -14.34
CA ARG A 117 1.85 4.21 -14.43
C ARG A 117 0.39 3.92 -14.77
N ALA A 118 -0.42 4.97 -15.01
CA ALA A 118 -1.79 4.79 -15.42
C ALA A 118 -1.85 4.30 -16.86
N TYR A 119 -2.69 3.31 -17.12
CA TYR A 119 -2.95 2.84 -18.48
C TYR A 119 -3.70 3.89 -19.28
N THR A 120 -3.41 3.98 -20.59
CA THR A 120 -4.22 4.76 -21.52
C THR A 120 -5.55 4.05 -21.83
N ALA A 121 -6.50 4.79 -22.40
CA ALA A 121 -7.79 4.22 -22.80
C ALA A 121 -7.63 3.05 -23.81
N GLU A 122 -6.68 3.17 -24.74
CA GLU A 122 -6.36 2.15 -25.74
C GLU A 122 -5.80 0.89 -25.08
N GLN A 123 -4.88 1.05 -24.13
CA GLN A 123 -4.32 -0.07 -23.36
C GLN A 123 -5.39 -0.78 -22.56
N VAL A 124 -6.28 -0.03 -21.90
CA VAL A 124 -7.41 -0.61 -21.15
C VAL A 124 -8.35 -1.39 -22.06
N LYS A 125 -8.61 -0.88 -23.27
CA LYS A 125 -9.43 -1.57 -24.27
C LYS A 125 -8.81 -2.90 -24.67
N VAL A 126 -7.53 -2.92 -25.04
CA VAL A 126 -6.80 -4.15 -25.41
C VAL A 126 -6.80 -5.18 -24.27
N ILE A 127 -6.53 -4.71 -23.03
CA ILE A 127 -6.58 -5.58 -21.85
C ILE A 127 -7.98 -6.17 -21.66
N ALA A 128 -9.02 -5.35 -21.73
CA ALA A 128 -10.40 -5.82 -21.57
C ALA A 128 -10.81 -6.82 -22.66
N GLU A 129 -10.44 -6.57 -23.91
CA GLU A 129 -10.73 -7.47 -25.05
C GLU A 129 -10.04 -8.84 -24.93
N SER A 130 -8.93 -8.93 -24.20
CA SER A 130 -8.22 -10.18 -23.93
C SER A 130 -8.77 -10.98 -22.74
N GLN A 131 -9.74 -10.44 -22.02
CA GLN A 131 -10.29 -11.01 -20.79
C GLN A 131 -11.68 -11.61 -21.01
N THR A 132 -12.12 -12.48 -20.08
CA THR A 132 -13.52 -12.87 -20.01
C THR A 132 -14.41 -11.69 -19.63
N ASP A 133 -15.67 -11.68 -20.02
CA ASP A 133 -16.61 -10.57 -19.80
C ASP A 133 -16.62 -10.05 -18.36
N LYS A 134 -16.55 -10.98 -17.41
CA LYS A 134 -16.52 -10.69 -15.97
C LYS A 134 -15.28 -9.87 -15.57
N HIS A 135 -14.12 -10.22 -16.08
CA HIS A 135 -12.86 -9.54 -15.81
C HIS A 135 -12.73 -8.25 -16.64
N ALA A 136 -13.19 -8.26 -17.88
CA ALA A 136 -13.25 -7.10 -18.75
C ALA A 136 -14.05 -5.95 -18.11
N LEU A 137 -15.24 -6.27 -17.55
CA LEU A 137 -16.06 -5.29 -16.84
C LEU A 137 -15.30 -4.71 -15.63
N SER A 138 -14.65 -5.56 -14.83
CA SER A 138 -13.85 -5.08 -13.68
C SER A 138 -12.73 -4.13 -14.09
N THR A 139 -12.03 -4.43 -15.20
CA THR A 139 -10.98 -3.59 -15.77
C THR A 139 -11.54 -2.24 -16.19
N GLN A 140 -12.65 -2.24 -16.92
CA GLN A 140 -13.31 -1.01 -17.37
C GLN A 140 -13.83 -0.16 -16.20
N LEU A 141 -14.44 -0.78 -15.20
CA LEU A 141 -14.90 -0.09 -13.98
C LEU A 141 -13.73 0.53 -13.19
N ALA A 142 -12.65 -0.24 -13.00
CA ALA A 142 -11.48 0.23 -12.29
C ALA A 142 -10.85 1.45 -12.97
N TYR A 143 -10.76 1.42 -14.29
CA TYR A 143 -10.25 2.54 -15.09
C TYR A 143 -11.18 3.75 -15.04
N ALA A 144 -12.47 3.55 -15.36
CA ALA A 144 -13.43 4.66 -15.50
C ALA A 144 -13.69 5.41 -14.18
N ALA A 145 -13.71 4.70 -13.05
CA ALA A 145 -13.99 5.26 -11.73
C ALA A 145 -12.74 5.42 -10.83
N GLY A 146 -11.54 5.12 -11.33
CA GLY A 146 -10.28 5.21 -10.57
C GLY A 146 -10.27 4.30 -9.36
N LEU A 147 -10.69 3.03 -9.53
CA LEU A 147 -10.82 2.07 -8.44
C LEU A 147 -9.53 1.26 -8.25
N ARG A 148 -9.20 0.99 -6.99
CA ARG A 148 -8.21 -0.03 -6.65
C ARG A 148 -8.85 -1.42 -6.74
N ALA A 149 -8.04 -2.46 -6.99
CA ALA A 149 -8.53 -3.83 -7.12
C ALA A 149 -9.46 -4.27 -5.98
N HIS A 150 -9.09 -4.00 -4.72
CA HIS A 150 -9.94 -4.37 -3.57
C HIS A 150 -11.22 -3.52 -3.44
N GLU A 151 -11.26 -2.31 -4.02
CA GLU A 151 -12.44 -1.45 -4.00
C GLU A 151 -13.57 -2.01 -4.88
N LEU A 152 -13.23 -2.83 -5.89
CA LEU A 152 -14.21 -3.56 -6.69
C LEU A 152 -15.07 -4.51 -5.84
N HIS A 153 -14.48 -5.13 -4.79
CA HIS A 153 -15.24 -5.99 -3.87
C HIS A 153 -16.19 -5.22 -2.95
N THR A 154 -15.98 -3.90 -2.80
CA THR A 154 -16.77 -3.06 -1.88
C THR A 154 -17.78 -2.17 -2.57
N LEU A 155 -17.93 -2.30 -3.90
CA LEU A 155 -18.91 -1.54 -4.68
C LEU A 155 -20.32 -1.71 -4.12
N SER A 156 -20.99 -0.58 -3.88
CA SER A 156 -22.36 -0.53 -3.39
C SER A 156 -23.09 0.64 -4.05
N ARG A 157 -24.41 0.55 -4.20
CA ARG A 157 -25.22 1.72 -4.54
C ARG A 157 -25.10 2.75 -3.43
N ALA A 158 -25.08 4.04 -3.77
CA ALA A 158 -25.03 5.11 -2.77
C ALA A 158 -26.25 5.09 -1.81
N SER A 159 -27.40 4.57 -2.28
CA SER A 159 -28.60 4.36 -1.45
C SER A 159 -28.43 3.26 -0.38
N GLU A 160 -27.51 2.33 -0.58
CA GLU A 160 -27.28 1.19 0.35
C GLU A 160 -26.14 1.45 1.32
N LYS A 161 -25.15 2.21 0.89
CA LYS A 161 -23.99 2.57 1.71
C LYS A 161 -23.59 4.00 1.43
N GLN A 162 -23.78 4.85 2.41
CA GLN A 162 -23.41 6.26 2.30
C GLN A 162 -21.89 6.45 2.41
N ALA A 163 -21.39 7.49 1.75
CA ALA A 163 -20.01 7.94 1.93
C ALA A 163 -19.82 8.51 3.34
N ASN A 164 -18.58 8.45 3.85
CA ASN A 164 -18.22 9.15 5.08
C ASN A 164 -18.43 10.66 4.87
N GLU A 165 -18.80 11.36 5.95
CA GLU A 165 -18.96 12.82 5.99
C GLU A 165 -17.61 13.54 5.76
N ARG A 166 -17.08 13.40 4.57
CA ARG A 166 -15.90 14.13 4.15
C ARG A 166 -16.34 15.02 3.00
N PRO A 167 -16.19 16.34 3.10
CA PRO A 167 -16.58 17.22 2.01
C PRO A 167 -15.97 16.76 0.69
N ALA A 168 -16.79 16.34 -0.26
CA ALA A 168 -16.37 16.14 -1.61
C ALA A 168 -16.18 17.52 -2.25
N LEU A 169 -15.15 17.70 -3.08
CA LEU A 169 -15.05 18.91 -3.88
C LEU A 169 -16.26 18.95 -4.82
N ASP A 170 -16.99 20.07 -4.87
CA ASP A 170 -18.16 20.28 -5.74
C ASP A 170 -17.86 19.98 -7.21
N SER A 171 -16.61 20.19 -7.61
CA SER A 171 -16.12 19.91 -8.96
C SER A 171 -15.85 18.43 -9.26
N LYS A 172 -15.92 17.53 -8.27
CA LYS A 172 -15.44 16.14 -8.42
C LYS A 172 -16.09 15.38 -9.56
N PHE A 173 -17.37 15.60 -9.80
CA PHE A 173 -18.14 14.91 -10.85
C PHE A 173 -18.72 15.88 -11.89
N GLN A 174 -18.38 17.15 -11.82
CA GLN A 174 -18.94 18.18 -12.68
C GLN A 174 -18.66 17.87 -14.16
N GLY A 175 -19.70 17.96 -14.97
CA GLY A 175 -19.61 17.71 -16.42
C GLY A 175 -19.51 16.24 -16.82
N ARG A 176 -19.65 15.29 -15.90
CA ARG A 176 -19.63 13.85 -16.18
C ARG A 176 -21.01 13.23 -15.98
N ALA A 177 -21.46 12.47 -16.98
CA ALA A 177 -22.69 11.68 -16.90
C ALA A 177 -22.38 10.27 -16.33
N GLY A 178 -23.19 9.82 -15.38
CA GLY A 178 -23.03 8.51 -14.76
C GLY A 178 -23.90 8.33 -13.53
N VAL A 179 -23.75 7.17 -12.91
CA VAL A 179 -24.44 6.80 -11.66
C VAL A 179 -23.45 6.84 -10.49
N ILE A 180 -23.87 7.38 -9.36
CA ILE A 180 -23.08 7.44 -8.14
C ILE A 180 -23.15 6.10 -7.40
N TYR A 181 -22.00 5.53 -7.15
CA TYR A 181 -21.76 4.37 -6.28
C TYR A 181 -20.85 4.78 -5.13
N THR A 182 -20.71 3.90 -4.15
CA THR A 182 -19.73 4.03 -3.08
C THR A 182 -18.78 2.86 -3.06
N VAL A 183 -17.55 3.13 -2.64
CA VAL A 183 -16.51 2.13 -2.40
C VAL A 183 -15.81 2.39 -1.07
N THR A 184 -15.38 1.32 -0.40
CA THR A 184 -14.59 1.44 0.83
C THR A 184 -13.12 1.16 0.51
N GLY A 185 -12.29 2.15 0.71
CA GLY A 185 -10.85 2.08 0.48
C GLY A 185 -10.07 1.48 1.65
N LYS A 186 -8.76 1.41 1.49
CA LYS A 186 -7.84 1.02 2.57
C LYS A 186 -8.01 1.99 3.75
N GLY A 187 -8.14 1.46 4.96
CA GLY A 187 -8.38 2.26 6.17
C GLY A 187 -9.86 2.52 6.47
N GLY A 188 -10.79 1.88 5.72
CA GLY A 188 -12.22 1.91 6.03
C GLY A 188 -12.96 3.14 5.50
N LEU A 189 -12.27 4.10 4.85
CA LEU A 189 -12.92 5.28 4.29
C LEU A 189 -13.84 4.89 3.12
N THR A 190 -15.12 5.19 3.25
CA THR A 190 -16.11 5.04 2.18
C THR A 190 -16.24 6.36 1.41
N ARG A 191 -16.09 6.30 0.09
CA ARG A 191 -16.16 7.46 -0.81
C ARG A 191 -17.08 7.22 -1.99
N GLU A 192 -17.66 8.28 -2.51
CA GLU A 192 -18.41 8.25 -3.76
C GLU A 192 -17.50 8.11 -4.97
N VAL A 193 -17.98 7.38 -5.95
CA VAL A 193 -17.39 7.20 -7.27
C VAL A 193 -18.47 7.31 -8.33
N LEU A 194 -18.13 7.90 -9.48
CA LEU A 194 -19.04 8.02 -10.61
C LEU A 194 -18.70 6.91 -11.61
N ILE A 195 -19.69 6.09 -11.95
CA ILE A 195 -19.59 5.05 -12.96
C ILE A 195 -20.39 5.51 -14.19
N PRO A 196 -19.79 5.57 -15.40
CA PRO A 196 -20.51 5.92 -16.61
C PRO A 196 -21.75 5.02 -16.83
N ASN A 197 -22.85 5.60 -17.32
CA ASN A 197 -24.16 4.91 -17.42
C ASN A 197 -24.06 3.52 -18.04
N LYS A 198 -23.40 3.37 -19.20
CA LYS A 198 -23.25 2.08 -19.88
C LYS A 198 -22.54 1.01 -19.05
N LEU A 199 -21.60 1.41 -18.19
CA LEU A 199 -20.91 0.49 -17.28
C LEU A 199 -21.75 0.21 -16.03
N ALA A 200 -22.52 1.19 -15.57
CA ALA A 200 -23.45 1.02 -14.47
C ALA A 200 -24.55 0.02 -14.84
N ASP A 201 -25.11 0.11 -16.06
CA ASP A 201 -26.12 -0.85 -16.56
C ASP A 201 -25.56 -2.28 -16.56
N LYS A 202 -24.36 -2.49 -17.13
CA LYS A 202 -23.68 -3.79 -17.12
C LYS A 202 -23.34 -4.28 -15.72
N LEU A 203 -23.03 -3.38 -14.80
CA LEU A 203 -22.76 -3.72 -13.40
C LEU A 203 -24.04 -4.19 -12.70
N GLU A 204 -25.17 -3.50 -12.93
CA GLU A 204 -26.47 -3.88 -12.34
C GLU A 204 -26.99 -5.22 -12.89
N GLU A 205 -26.74 -5.54 -14.16
CA GLU A 205 -27.04 -6.87 -14.74
C GLU A 205 -26.29 -8.02 -14.01
N ARG A 206 -25.19 -7.70 -13.34
CA ARG A 206 -24.38 -8.67 -12.58
C ARG A 206 -24.56 -8.56 -11.07
N ARG A 207 -25.62 -7.90 -10.65
CA ARG A 207 -25.95 -7.81 -9.24
C ARG A 207 -26.34 -9.17 -8.69
N LEU A 208 -25.80 -9.52 -7.53
CA LEU A 208 -26.12 -10.75 -6.82
C LEU A 208 -27.36 -10.53 -5.94
N ASP A 209 -28.28 -11.48 -5.92
CA ASP A 209 -29.45 -11.47 -5.02
C ASP A 209 -28.99 -11.55 -3.56
N VAL A 210 -27.96 -12.34 -3.29
CA VAL A 210 -27.32 -12.47 -1.98
C VAL A 210 -25.83 -12.11 -2.11
N PRO A 211 -25.31 -11.18 -1.31
CA PRO A 211 -23.90 -10.84 -1.33
C PRO A 211 -23.01 -12.06 -1.07
N GLN A 212 -21.93 -12.19 -1.84
CA GLN A 212 -20.98 -13.27 -1.72
C GLN A 212 -19.82 -12.89 -0.80
N LYS A 213 -19.48 -13.76 0.16
CA LYS A 213 -18.29 -13.59 0.99
C LYS A 213 -17.04 -13.94 0.21
N ILE A 214 -16.12 -12.99 0.10
CA ILE A 214 -14.83 -13.13 -0.59
C ILE A 214 -13.71 -12.78 0.39
N THR A 215 -12.61 -13.52 0.31
CA THR A 215 -11.38 -13.20 1.05
C THR A 215 -10.29 -12.81 0.06
N ASP A 216 -9.78 -11.59 0.19
CA ASP A 216 -8.60 -11.12 -0.54
C ASP A 216 -7.51 -10.70 0.45
N ARG A 217 -6.34 -11.33 0.35
CA ARG A 217 -5.16 -11.04 1.21
C ARG A 217 -5.48 -11.04 2.71
N GLY A 218 -6.30 -11.98 3.15
CA GLY A 218 -6.70 -12.12 4.55
C GLY A 218 -7.80 -11.14 5.02
N VAL A 219 -8.31 -10.30 4.13
CA VAL A 219 -9.43 -9.40 4.41
C VAL A 219 -10.71 -9.97 3.84
N HIS A 220 -11.77 -9.96 4.64
CA HIS A 220 -13.10 -10.45 4.24
C HIS A 220 -13.95 -9.31 3.67
N TYR A 221 -14.59 -9.56 2.54
CA TYR A 221 -15.49 -8.63 1.86
C TYR A 221 -16.84 -9.29 1.59
N GLU A 222 -17.88 -8.48 1.54
CA GLU A 222 -19.21 -8.85 1.04
C GLU A 222 -19.40 -8.26 -0.35
N GLN A 223 -19.11 -9.05 -1.37
CA GLN A 223 -19.22 -8.62 -2.76
C GLN A 223 -20.67 -8.69 -3.23
N LYS A 224 -21.19 -7.59 -3.75
CA LYS A 224 -22.58 -7.46 -4.20
C LYS A 224 -22.78 -7.68 -5.70
N TYR A 225 -21.71 -7.73 -6.46
CA TYR A 225 -21.74 -7.87 -7.92
C TYR A 225 -20.86 -9.03 -8.36
N ASP A 226 -21.35 -9.85 -9.31
CA ASP A 226 -20.55 -10.92 -9.91
C ASP A 226 -19.54 -10.36 -10.92
N ILE A 227 -18.53 -9.70 -10.42
CA ILE A 227 -17.41 -9.15 -11.19
C ILE A 227 -16.11 -9.80 -10.76
N GLY A 228 -15.20 -10.00 -11.71
CA GLY A 228 -13.90 -10.59 -11.43
C GLY A 228 -13.00 -9.58 -10.72
N ALA A 229 -13.07 -9.50 -9.41
CA ALA A 229 -12.18 -8.62 -8.66
C ALA A 229 -10.90 -9.36 -8.25
N GLY A 230 -9.78 -8.84 -8.65
CA GLY A 230 -8.54 -8.82 -7.90
C GLY A 230 -7.58 -10.00 -7.96
N GLN A 231 -7.96 -11.24 -7.92
CA GLN A 231 -6.98 -12.32 -7.73
C GLN A 231 -6.08 -12.63 -8.95
N LYS A 232 -6.51 -12.33 -10.16
CA LYS A 232 -5.73 -12.62 -11.38
C LYS A 232 -4.91 -11.45 -11.93
N TRP A 233 -5.06 -10.26 -11.38
CA TRP A 233 -4.30 -9.09 -11.80
C TRP A 233 -2.83 -9.13 -11.40
N SER A 234 -2.50 -9.82 -10.31
CA SER A 234 -1.13 -9.94 -9.81
C SER A 234 -0.29 -10.95 -10.59
N ASN A 235 -0.91 -11.82 -11.39
CA ASN A 235 -0.23 -12.91 -12.12
C ASN A 235 -0.16 -12.65 -13.64
N SER A 236 -0.58 -11.49 -14.12
CA SER A 236 -0.63 -11.15 -15.55
C SER A 236 0.41 -10.09 -15.97
N TYR A 237 1.42 -9.83 -15.12
CA TYR A 237 2.53 -8.93 -15.43
C TYR A 237 3.85 -9.56 -15.06
#